data_5e97c0a9da1d6f4f48cf71bf984439c5
#
_entry.id   5e97c0a9da1d6f4f48cf71bf984439c5
#
_cell.length_a   1.000
_cell.length_b   1.000
_cell.length_c   1.000
_cell.angle_alpha   90.00
_cell.angle_beta   90.00
_cell.angle_gamma   90.00
#
_symmetry.space_group_name_H-M   'P 1'
#
loop_
_entity.id
_entity.type
_entity.pdbx_description
1 polymer ?
#
loop_
_entity_poly.entity_id
_entity_poly.type
_entity_poly.pdbx_seq_one_letter_code
_entity_poly.pdbx_strand_id
1 'polypeptide(L)'
;MNFIPSMAQKENEWNGNYFCTWCSQGGAAGMNEENMFGEKGLISSYPDDGHKSELIVVYDDGWDIAPDTRNPEEIYRYGVGYPNPDRFPSTRGMTPPQALRWLVDQTTRYGFAGAGLWMPMQTYRETDVMYDMDDFIAHYTKLAQWSQQAGIRYWKMDWGQHYWNNAEARENVTKIARKYAPDLLVEHAHVCGSAAPEPNMETEEERAARLRHVCRVMNVSDFYRTYDCGGITLIPTTVSRLSALLTIAPNLDENNGCRHIINVEDEVYIAAAMGATAGIMRNPVNGGATWNEVKRMLNWQRIMPPFALKNDGNHVDDEWMRNEFVTQDHAVIKQSAPCRLSRNMPLADLSLKIGQYQPWVLCATHPNGAVGVYSTRRTVPDWENCWAYADITISVKTVDSPVGIFGESYDTLTLVYPQDVTQKHVWVQDLADDTAYDVTDQVQRTKNSLTLTRDQFPAFGLRVKAENDACMPGFMLRLLDD
;
A
#
# COMPACT_ATOMS: atom_id res chain seq x y z
N MET A 1 -0.72 -0.57 -30.18
CA MET A 1 -0.36 0.70 -29.49
C MET A 1 -0.17 0.36 -28.03
N ASN A 2 0.81 0.94 -27.34
CA ASN A 2 0.98 0.78 -25.89
C ASN A 2 0.90 2.15 -25.23
N PHE A 3 0.03 2.30 -24.24
CA PHE A 3 -0.18 3.56 -23.51
C PHE A 3 0.60 3.62 -22.20
N ILE A 4 1.20 2.49 -21.78
CA ILE A 4 1.98 2.42 -20.54
C ILE A 4 3.38 2.98 -20.82
N PRO A 5 3.81 4.03 -20.10
CA PRO A 5 5.17 4.55 -20.25
C PRO A 5 6.21 3.47 -19.92
N SER A 6 7.28 3.41 -20.70
CA SER A 6 8.40 2.51 -20.42
C SER A 6 9.17 2.97 -19.17
N MET A 7 9.77 2.03 -18.45
CA MET A 7 10.65 2.33 -17.30
C MET A 7 11.82 3.25 -17.67
N ALA A 8 12.35 3.15 -18.89
CA ALA A 8 13.45 3.97 -19.39
C ALA A 8 13.10 5.47 -19.53
N GLN A 9 11.81 5.83 -19.51
CA GLN A 9 11.34 7.22 -19.58
C GLN A 9 11.22 7.89 -18.21
N LYS A 10 11.31 7.13 -17.11
CA LYS A 10 11.38 7.66 -15.75
C LYS A 10 12.79 7.47 -15.22
N GLU A 11 13.59 8.50 -15.24
CA GLU A 11 14.90 8.50 -14.58
C GLU A 11 14.69 8.17 -13.08
N ASN A 12 15.01 6.94 -12.71
CA ASN A 12 15.35 6.46 -11.35
C ASN A 12 14.47 6.86 -10.15
N GLU A 13 13.23 7.30 -10.31
CA GLU A 13 12.36 7.55 -9.16
C GLU A 13 11.57 6.30 -8.78
N TRP A 14 12.07 5.60 -7.79
CA TRP A 14 11.31 4.58 -7.08
C TRP A 14 10.08 5.21 -6.39
N ASN A 15 8.88 4.67 -6.67
CA ASN A 15 7.60 5.22 -6.23
C ASN A 15 7.26 4.98 -4.74
N GLY A 16 8.07 4.22 -4.00
CA GLY A 16 7.81 3.88 -2.61
C GLY A 16 7.20 2.49 -2.39
N ASN A 17 6.99 1.71 -3.46
CA ASN A 17 6.50 0.34 -3.32
C ASN A 17 7.60 -0.59 -2.84
N TYR A 18 7.25 -1.58 -2.03
CA TYR A 18 8.21 -2.55 -1.54
C TYR A 18 7.62 -3.96 -1.43
N PHE A 19 8.49 -4.96 -1.47
CA PHE A 19 8.24 -6.29 -0.96
C PHE A 19 8.75 -6.36 0.49
N CYS A 20 7.87 -6.67 1.44
CA CYS A 20 8.19 -6.89 2.84
C CYS A 20 8.25 -8.38 3.12
N THR A 21 9.29 -8.83 3.79
CA THR A 21 9.53 -10.27 3.98
C THR A 21 8.63 -10.92 5.04
N TRP A 22 7.99 -10.15 5.94
CA TRP A 22 7.31 -10.63 7.14
C TRP A 22 6.35 -11.79 6.94
N CYS A 23 5.34 -11.62 6.09
CA CYS A 23 4.33 -12.65 5.88
C CYS A 23 4.81 -13.87 5.10
N SER A 24 6.00 -13.80 4.51
CA SER A 24 6.58 -14.87 3.68
C SER A 24 7.79 -15.56 4.31
N GLN A 25 8.43 -14.93 5.29
CA GLN A 25 9.67 -15.43 5.89
C GLN A 25 9.47 -16.52 6.96
N GLY A 26 8.24 -16.73 7.46
CA GLY A 26 7.99 -17.71 8.54
C GLY A 26 8.31 -17.17 9.94
N GLY A 27 8.04 -15.89 10.19
CA GLY A 27 8.35 -15.18 11.43
C GLY A 27 9.84 -14.83 11.56
N ALA A 28 10.23 -14.25 12.69
CA ALA A 28 11.61 -13.81 12.92
C ALA A 28 12.66 -14.93 12.75
N ALA A 29 12.31 -16.18 13.05
CA ALA A 29 13.21 -17.32 12.89
C ALA A 29 13.59 -17.61 11.42
N GLY A 30 12.70 -17.31 10.49
CA GLY A 30 12.90 -17.53 9.05
C GLY A 30 13.77 -16.46 8.38
N MET A 31 14.07 -15.36 9.05
CA MET A 31 14.93 -14.30 8.53
C MET A 31 16.40 -14.72 8.63
N ASN A 32 16.92 -15.29 7.56
CA ASN A 32 18.32 -15.72 7.45
C ASN A 32 18.78 -15.74 5.98
N GLU A 33 20.09 -15.83 5.77
CA GLU A 33 20.72 -15.74 4.46
C GLU A 33 20.19 -16.79 3.47
N GLU A 34 20.04 -18.05 3.88
CA GLU A 34 19.55 -19.12 3.02
C GLU A 34 18.09 -18.91 2.58
N ASN A 35 17.22 -18.55 3.52
CA ASN A 35 15.81 -18.29 3.20
C ASN A 35 15.60 -17.03 2.37
N MET A 36 16.53 -16.06 2.43
CA MET A 36 16.44 -14.85 1.61
C MET A 36 17.07 -15.05 0.23
N PHE A 37 18.28 -15.63 0.17
CA PHE A 37 19.13 -15.60 -1.02
C PHE A 37 19.53 -16.99 -1.54
N GLY A 38 19.19 -18.08 -0.85
CA GLY A 38 19.42 -19.45 -1.33
C GLY A 38 18.68 -19.73 -2.64
N GLU A 39 18.87 -20.90 -3.21
CA GLU A 39 18.29 -21.28 -4.53
C GLU A 39 16.76 -21.08 -4.60
N LYS A 40 16.05 -21.32 -3.49
CA LYS A 40 14.61 -21.12 -3.34
C LYS A 40 14.26 -19.99 -2.35
N GLY A 41 15.19 -19.07 -2.16
CA GLY A 41 15.01 -17.95 -1.25
C GLY A 41 13.94 -16.98 -1.71
N LEU A 42 13.37 -16.24 -0.78
CA LEU A 42 12.28 -15.31 -1.06
C LEU A 42 12.65 -14.23 -2.09
N ILE A 43 13.90 -13.77 -2.06
CA ILE A 43 14.40 -12.71 -2.94
C ILE A 43 14.91 -13.31 -4.26
N SER A 44 15.63 -14.42 -4.19
CA SER A 44 16.18 -15.10 -5.38
C SER A 44 15.09 -15.66 -6.29
N SER A 45 13.99 -16.18 -5.74
CA SER A 45 12.86 -16.76 -6.47
C SER A 45 11.70 -15.79 -6.73
N TYR A 46 11.81 -14.53 -6.32
CA TYR A 46 10.75 -13.53 -6.56
C TYR A 46 10.53 -13.35 -8.07
N PRO A 47 9.27 -13.26 -8.53
CA PRO A 47 8.96 -13.10 -9.96
C PRO A 47 9.72 -11.95 -10.61
N ASP A 48 10.25 -12.18 -11.79
CA ASP A 48 11.04 -11.18 -12.54
C ASP A 48 10.64 -11.17 -14.02
N ASP A 49 9.98 -10.10 -14.41
CA ASP A 49 9.64 -9.78 -15.80
C ASP A 49 9.94 -8.30 -16.12
N GLY A 50 10.91 -7.72 -15.42
CA GLY A 50 11.34 -6.34 -15.55
C GLY A 50 10.72 -5.38 -14.53
N HIS A 51 9.70 -5.79 -13.74
CA HIS A 51 9.06 -4.92 -12.74
C HIS A 51 9.72 -4.97 -11.36
N LYS A 52 10.61 -5.93 -11.11
CA LYS A 52 11.33 -6.08 -9.84
C LYS A 52 12.13 -4.82 -9.47
N SER A 53 12.66 -4.13 -10.47
CA SER A 53 13.38 -2.86 -10.30
C SER A 53 12.51 -1.67 -9.83
N GLU A 54 11.18 -1.84 -9.80
CA GLU A 54 10.24 -0.86 -9.24
C GLU A 54 9.94 -1.09 -7.75
N LEU A 55 10.52 -2.15 -7.18
CA LEU A 55 10.35 -2.53 -5.79
C LEU A 55 11.68 -2.49 -5.04
N ILE A 56 11.65 -2.08 -3.77
CA ILE A 56 12.72 -2.40 -2.83
C ILE A 56 12.32 -3.61 -1.99
N VAL A 57 13.28 -4.25 -1.32
CA VAL A 57 13.00 -5.26 -0.30
C VAL A 57 13.09 -4.60 1.06
N VAL A 58 12.04 -4.74 1.88
CA VAL A 58 12.08 -4.39 3.31
C VAL A 58 12.32 -5.68 4.10
N TYR A 59 13.49 -5.79 4.69
CA TYR A 59 13.84 -6.88 5.60
C TYR A 59 13.13 -6.64 6.93
N ASP A 60 12.19 -7.54 7.25
CA ASP A 60 11.34 -7.40 8.42
C ASP A 60 11.97 -8.04 9.66
N ASP A 61 11.26 -8.06 10.77
CA ASP A 61 11.69 -8.55 12.07
C ASP A 61 12.54 -9.84 12.01
N GLY A 62 13.63 -9.87 12.75
CA GLY A 62 14.56 -11.00 12.82
C GLY A 62 15.89 -10.78 12.10
N TRP A 63 16.05 -9.75 11.27
CA TRP A 63 17.25 -9.53 10.47
C TRP A 63 18.47 -9.13 11.30
N ASP A 64 18.29 -8.51 12.46
CA ASP A 64 19.34 -8.00 13.34
C ASP A 64 19.44 -8.69 14.70
N ILE A 65 18.75 -9.81 14.90
CA ILE A 65 18.72 -10.57 16.15
C ILE A 65 19.42 -11.94 16.04
N ALA A 66 19.85 -12.51 17.16
CA ALA A 66 20.43 -13.83 17.21
C ALA A 66 19.37 -14.95 16.93
N PRO A 67 19.79 -16.14 16.40
CA PRO A 67 18.86 -17.22 16.00
C PRO A 67 17.96 -17.76 17.11
N ASP A 68 18.44 -17.79 18.36
CA ASP A 68 17.76 -18.47 19.46
C ASP A 68 16.96 -17.55 20.37
N THR A 69 16.62 -16.36 19.89
CA THR A 69 15.80 -15.38 20.61
C THR A 69 14.34 -15.81 20.69
N ARG A 70 13.99 -16.81 21.48
CA ARG A 70 12.62 -17.23 21.75
C ARG A 70 12.10 -16.82 23.12
N ASN A 71 12.96 -16.28 23.97
CA ASN A 71 12.60 -15.87 25.31
C ASN A 71 11.93 -14.48 25.25
N PRO A 72 10.72 -14.26 25.83
CA PRO A 72 10.11 -12.94 25.95
C PRO A 72 11.03 -11.88 26.57
N GLU A 73 11.96 -12.26 27.43
CA GLU A 73 12.98 -11.39 27.99
C GLU A 73 14.01 -10.91 26.94
N GLU A 74 14.09 -11.55 25.79
CA GLU A 74 15.02 -11.22 24.70
C GLU A 74 14.42 -10.27 23.65
N ILE A 75 13.16 -9.90 23.74
CA ILE A 75 12.52 -8.78 23.02
C ILE A 75 13.34 -7.48 23.10
N TYR A 76 14.10 -7.30 24.18
CA TYR A 76 15.02 -6.18 24.36
C TYR A 76 16.24 -6.17 23.43
N ARG A 77 16.48 -7.23 22.67
CA ARG A 77 17.61 -7.35 21.75
C ARG A 77 17.33 -6.86 20.33
N TYR A 78 16.07 -6.58 20.00
CA TYR A 78 15.72 -5.96 18.73
C TYR A 78 16.30 -4.56 18.61
N GLY A 79 16.68 -4.16 17.39
CA GLY A 79 17.19 -2.83 17.13
C GLY A 79 18.68 -2.69 17.22
N VAL A 80 19.44 -3.77 17.13
CA VAL A 80 20.92 -3.73 17.01
C VAL A 80 21.33 -2.95 15.77
N GLY A 81 20.59 -3.08 14.68
CA GLY A 81 20.66 -2.25 13.49
C GLY A 81 21.70 -2.70 12.46
N TYR A 82 22.14 -3.95 12.49
CA TYR A 82 22.94 -4.58 11.43
C TYR A 82 22.69 -6.08 11.37
N PRO A 83 22.85 -6.73 10.17
CA PRO A 83 22.58 -8.16 10.00
C PRO A 83 23.36 -9.00 11.01
N ASN A 84 22.66 -9.89 11.70
CA ASN A 84 23.28 -10.80 12.66
C ASN A 84 24.13 -11.85 11.91
N PRO A 85 25.45 -12.02 12.22
CA PRO A 85 26.34 -12.91 11.46
C PRO A 85 26.04 -14.40 11.63
N ASP A 86 25.23 -14.81 12.61
CA ASP A 86 24.79 -16.20 12.74
C ASP A 86 23.58 -16.50 11.88
N ARG A 87 22.83 -15.46 11.48
CA ARG A 87 21.74 -15.53 10.49
C ARG A 87 22.22 -15.24 9.08
N PHE A 88 23.18 -14.35 8.93
CA PHE A 88 23.80 -13.94 7.68
C PHE A 88 25.30 -14.20 7.72
N PRO A 89 25.74 -15.45 7.58
CA PRO A 89 27.15 -15.87 7.73
C PRO A 89 28.14 -15.09 6.87
N SER A 90 27.70 -14.64 5.69
CA SER A 90 28.53 -13.83 4.79
C SER A 90 28.91 -12.46 5.36
N THR A 91 28.23 -12.00 6.42
CA THR A 91 28.55 -10.72 7.08
C THR A 91 29.55 -10.85 8.23
N ARG A 92 30.01 -12.06 8.53
CA ARG A 92 30.92 -12.33 9.64
C ARG A 92 32.23 -11.57 9.49
N GLY A 93 32.59 -10.79 10.53
CA GLY A 93 33.77 -9.92 10.56
C GLY A 93 33.61 -8.58 9.88
N MET A 94 32.45 -8.28 9.32
CA MET A 94 32.14 -6.95 8.77
C MET A 94 31.79 -5.97 9.89
N THR A 95 32.09 -4.70 9.66
CA THR A 95 31.54 -3.60 10.48
C THR A 95 30.03 -3.42 10.16
N PRO A 96 29.22 -2.81 11.06
CA PRO A 96 27.81 -2.59 10.82
C PRO A 96 27.47 -1.95 9.45
N PRO A 97 28.12 -0.86 9.00
CA PRO A 97 27.86 -0.31 7.67
C PRO A 97 28.24 -1.26 6.53
N GLN A 98 29.31 -2.06 6.68
CA GLN A 98 29.70 -3.05 5.67
C GLN A 98 28.69 -4.18 5.57
N ALA A 99 28.16 -4.67 6.69
CA ALA A 99 27.13 -5.71 6.71
C ALA A 99 25.81 -5.21 6.08
N LEU A 100 25.40 -3.98 6.38
CA LEU A 100 24.27 -3.33 5.74
C LEU A 100 24.50 -3.13 4.23
N ARG A 101 25.69 -2.72 3.83
CA ARG A 101 26.05 -2.58 2.42
C ARG A 101 25.98 -3.90 1.68
N TRP A 102 26.48 -4.99 2.28
CA TRP A 102 26.34 -6.32 1.74
C TRP A 102 24.88 -6.69 1.48
N LEU A 103 23.97 -6.37 2.40
CA LEU A 103 22.53 -6.61 2.25
C LEU A 103 21.97 -5.83 1.05
N VAL A 104 22.35 -4.56 0.88
CA VAL A 104 21.96 -3.74 -0.28
C VAL A 104 22.48 -4.36 -1.57
N ASP A 105 23.76 -4.76 -1.60
CA ASP A 105 24.40 -5.33 -2.79
C ASP A 105 23.76 -6.68 -3.18
N GLN A 106 23.41 -7.53 -2.23
CA GLN A 106 22.65 -8.76 -2.52
C GLN A 106 21.28 -8.45 -3.10
N THR A 107 20.53 -7.52 -2.51
CA THR A 107 19.19 -7.14 -2.97
C THR A 107 19.21 -6.63 -4.41
N THR A 108 20.13 -5.71 -4.71
CA THR A 108 20.24 -5.13 -6.05
C THR A 108 20.77 -6.13 -7.08
N ARG A 109 21.61 -7.09 -6.67
CA ARG A 109 22.07 -8.21 -7.54
C ARG A 109 20.89 -9.05 -8.05
N TYR A 110 19.84 -9.19 -7.26
CA TYR A 110 18.61 -9.89 -7.66
C TYR A 110 17.60 -8.99 -8.40
N GLY A 111 17.97 -7.77 -8.78
CA GLY A 111 17.19 -6.89 -9.65
C GLY A 111 16.25 -5.92 -8.93
N PHE A 112 16.20 -5.91 -7.61
CA PHE A 112 15.40 -4.92 -6.85
C PHE A 112 16.05 -3.54 -6.84
N ALA A 113 15.24 -2.49 -6.66
CA ALA A 113 15.70 -1.10 -6.62
C ALA A 113 16.58 -0.75 -5.40
N GLY A 114 16.62 -1.58 -4.38
CA GLY A 114 17.39 -1.36 -3.15
C GLY A 114 16.82 -2.10 -1.95
N ALA A 115 17.37 -1.79 -0.78
CA ALA A 115 16.98 -2.38 0.50
C ALA A 115 16.41 -1.34 1.46
N GLY A 116 15.41 -1.75 2.21
CA GLY A 116 14.86 -1.07 3.39
C GLY A 116 14.89 -2.00 4.61
N LEU A 117 14.68 -1.44 5.77
CA LEU A 117 14.76 -2.14 7.05
C LEU A 117 13.50 -1.91 7.87
N TRP A 118 12.98 -2.97 8.46
CA TRP A 118 12.10 -2.88 9.59
C TRP A 118 12.88 -2.39 10.81
N MET A 119 12.36 -1.38 11.48
CA MET A 119 13.02 -0.73 12.61
C MET A 119 12.06 -0.68 13.79
N PRO A 120 12.41 -1.30 14.94
CA PRO A 120 11.57 -1.26 16.12
C PRO A 120 11.61 0.11 16.79
N MET A 121 10.48 0.60 17.30
CA MET A 121 10.41 1.83 18.10
C MET A 121 10.93 1.59 19.52
N GLN A 122 12.16 1.19 19.63
CA GLN A 122 12.89 0.95 20.90
C GLN A 122 14.40 1.06 20.67
N THR A 123 15.17 1.12 21.77
CA THR A 123 16.63 1.01 21.70
C THR A 123 17.07 -0.39 22.06
N TYR A 124 18.19 -0.83 21.48
CA TYR A 124 18.86 -2.05 21.91
C TYR A 124 19.68 -1.80 23.18
N ARG A 125 19.45 -2.61 24.21
CA ARG A 125 20.32 -2.71 25.38
C ARG A 125 20.42 -4.15 25.88
N GLU A 126 21.56 -4.47 26.47
CA GLU A 126 21.80 -5.75 27.10
C GLU A 126 21.21 -5.86 28.53
N THR A 127 20.67 -4.75 29.06
CA THR A 127 20.18 -4.66 30.45
C THR A 127 18.80 -4.01 30.53
N ASP A 128 18.03 -4.36 31.55
CA ASP A 128 16.62 -3.94 31.80
C ASP A 128 16.45 -2.46 32.23
N VAL A 129 17.34 -1.60 31.88
CA VAL A 129 17.26 -0.18 32.26
C VAL A 129 16.28 0.54 31.34
N MET A 130 15.32 1.26 31.93
CA MET A 130 14.45 2.17 31.21
C MET A 130 15.27 3.16 30.39
N TYR A 131 14.90 3.30 29.11
CA TYR A 131 15.57 4.18 28.17
C TYR A 131 15.01 5.59 28.29
N ASP A 132 15.87 6.58 28.31
CA ASP A 132 15.45 7.96 28.14
C ASP A 132 15.44 8.35 26.64
N MET A 133 14.92 9.52 26.34
CA MET A 133 14.82 10.02 24.98
C MET A 133 16.19 10.36 24.39
N ASP A 134 17.17 10.74 25.23
CA ASP A 134 18.52 11.06 24.77
C ASP A 134 19.25 9.80 24.28
N ASP A 135 19.12 8.70 25.00
CA ASP A 135 19.61 7.39 24.56
C ASP A 135 18.96 6.95 23.23
N PHE A 136 17.65 7.15 23.10
CA PHE A 136 16.91 6.85 21.87
C PHE A 136 17.43 7.67 20.69
N ILE A 137 17.62 8.98 20.87
CA ILE A 137 18.16 9.90 19.86
C ILE A 137 19.59 9.49 19.47
N ALA A 138 20.45 9.19 20.45
CA ALA A 138 21.82 8.75 20.19
C ALA A 138 21.87 7.45 19.40
N HIS A 139 21.01 6.48 19.76
CA HIS A 139 20.89 5.20 19.07
C HIS A 139 20.48 5.38 17.61
N TYR A 140 19.36 6.07 17.35
CA TYR A 140 18.86 6.29 15.98
C TYR A 140 19.79 7.17 15.15
N THR A 141 20.51 8.09 15.76
CA THR A 141 21.57 8.87 15.07
C THR A 141 22.65 7.95 14.50
N LYS A 142 23.11 6.99 15.29
CA LYS A 142 24.08 5.98 14.85
C LYS A 142 23.53 5.12 13.71
N LEU A 143 22.28 4.64 13.83
CA LEU A 143 21.64 3.82 12.81
C LEU A 143 21.43 4.59 11.48
N ALA A 144 21.08 5.88 11.55
CA ALA A 144 20.95 6.71 10.36
C ALA A 144 22.31 6.90 9.66
N GLN A 145 23.37 7.14 10.40
CA GLN A 145 24.72 7.25 9.83
C GLN A 145 25.17 5.95 9.15
N TRP A 146 24.88 4.79 9.74
CA TRP A 146 25.16 3.49 9.13
C TRP A 146 24.33 3.25 7.87
N SER A 147 23.04 3.59 7.92
CA SER A 147 22.12 3.48 6.78
C SER A 147 22.60 4.34 5.60
N GLN A 148 23.03 5.59 5.86
CA GLN A 148 23.58 6.47 4.83
C GLN A 148 24.84 5.89 4.19
N GLN A 149 25.78 5.39 5.00
CA GLN A 149 27.02 4.78 4.52
C GLN A 149 26.78 3.52 3.68
N ALA A 150 25.75 2.75 4.04
CA ALA A 150 25.40 1.52 3.38
C ALA A 150 24.50 1.70 2.14
N GLY A 151 23.83 2.83 2.00
CA GLY A 151 22.86 3.07 0.92
C GLY A 151 21.50 2.43 1.20
N ILE A 152 21.12 2.25 2.46
CA ILE A 152 19.74 1.88 2.84
C ILE A 152 18.82 3.05 2.48
N ARG A 153 17.71 2.74 1.81
CA ARG A 153 16.80 3.75 1.26
C ARG A 153 15.52 3.95 2.07
N TYR A 154 15.19 3.02 2.97
CA TYR A 154 13.88 3.01 3.61
C TYR A 154 13.96 2.45 5.03
N TRP A 155 13.27 3.11 5.96
CA TRP A 155 12.98 2.60 7.29
C TRP A 155 11.47 2.42 7.45
N LYS A 156 11.06 1.19 7.72
CA LYS A 156 9.71 0.82 8.16
C LYS A 156 9.69 0.87 9.68
N MET A 157 9.26 2.02 10.24
CA MET A 157 9.16 2.22 11.69
C MET A 157 7.91 1.55 12.22
N ASP A 158 8.08 0.48 12.97
CA ASP A 158 7.00 -0.38 13.38
C ASP A 158 6.82 -0.44 14.89
N TRP A 159 6.46 -1.62 15.38
CA TRP A 159 6.30 -1.91 16.79
C TRP A 159 7.61 -1.74 17.57
N GLY A 160 7.48 -1.49 18.85
CA GLY A 160 8.59 -1.45 19.78
C GLY A 160 8.07 -1.31 21.20
N GLN A 161 8.76 -1.87 22.16
CA GLN A 161 8.23 -2.02 23.51
C GLN A 161 8.00 -0.68 24.22
N HIS A 162 8.83 0.34 23.92
CA HIS A 162 8.82 1.57 24.72
C HIS A 162 8.21 2.77 24.02
N TYR A 163 8.37 2.88 22.69
CA TYR A 163 8.07 4.11 21.97
C TYR A 163 7.12 3.97 20.78
N TRP A 164 6.54 2.80 20.57
CA TRP A 164 5.72 2.59 19.37
C TRP A 164 4.53 3.56 19.24
N ASN A 165 3.89 3.92 20.37
CA ASN A 165 2.83 4.91 20.45
C ASN A 165 3.31 6.34 20.78
N ASN A 166 4.61 6.59 20.78
CA ASN A 166 5.15 7.88 21.15
C ASN A 166 5.39 8.75 19.90
N ALA A 167 4.56 9.77 19.71
CA ALA A 167 4.67 10.67 18.57
C ALA A 167 5.98 11.48 18.58
N GLU A 168 6.48 11.90 19.75
CA GLU A 168 7.75 12.62 19.86
C GLU A 168 8.93 11.75 19.42
N ALA A 169 8.94 10.48 19.79
CA ALA A 169 9.99 9.56 19.33
C ALA A 169 9.93 9.40 17.79
N ARG A 170 8.75 9.30 17.19
CA ARG A 170 8.59 9.25 15.72
C ARG A 170 9.04 10.53 15.04
N GLU A 171 8.73 11.69 15.61
CA GLU A 171 9.25 12.99 15.14
C GLU A 171 10.78 13.04 15.19
N ASN A 172 11.39 12.57 16.28
CA ASN A 172 12.84 12.52 16.42
C ASN A 172 13.48 11.59 15.40
N VAL A 173 12.92 10.41 15.12
CA VAL A 173 13.41 9.50 14.06
C VAL A 173 13.47 10.21 12.71
N THR A 174 12.38 10.88 12.31
CA THR A 174 12.35 11.61 11.03
C THR A 174 13.35 12.77 10.99
N LYS A 175 13.46 13.56 12.06
CA LYS A 175 14.46 14.63 12.17
C LYS A 175 15.89 14.11 12.05
N ILE A 176 16.18 12.98 12.69
CA ILE A 176 17.48 12.29 12.63
C ILE A 176 17.76 11.81 11.20
N ALA A 177 16.79 11.15 10.56
CA ALA A 177 16.93 10.72 9.18
C ALA A 177 17.27 11.89 8.26
N ARG A 178 16.51 12.98 8.30
CA ARG A 178 16.77 14.18 7.48
C ARG A 178 18.17 14.76 7.70
N LYS A 179 18.67 14.71 8.94
CA LYS A 179 19.98 15.30 9.29
C LYS A 179 21.16 14.40 8.89
N TYR A 180 21.06 13.10 9.08
CA TYR A 180 22.21 12.19 8.98
C TYR A 180 22.12 11.18 7.82
N ALA A 181 20.95 11.03 7.22
CA ALA A 181 20.68 10.17 6.07
C ALA A 181 19.61 10.82 5.16
N PRO A 182 19.92 11.93 4.47
CA PRO A 182 18.93 12.72 3.74
C PRO A 182 18.19 11.97 2.63
N ASP A 183 18.79 10.91 2.09
CA ASP A 183 18.17 10.05 1.05
C ASP A 183 17.29 8.92 1.63
N LEU A 184 17.29 8.77 2.96
CA LEU A 184 16.53 7.77 3.67
C LEU A 184 15.08 8.23 3.83
N LEU A 185 14.14 7.43 3.36
CA LEU A 185 12.71 7.66 3.51
C LEU A 185 12.18 6.93 4.75
N VAL A 186 11.33 7.60 5.50
CA VAL A 186 10.79 7.07 6.76
C VAL A 186 9.31 6.79 6.61
N GLU A 187 8.95 5.53 6.77
CA GLU A 187 7.57 5.10 6.92
C GLU A 187 7.24 4.96 8.40
N HIS A 188 6.20 5.63 8.83
CA HIS A 188 5.62 5.39 10.13
C HIS A 188 4.36 4.54 10.01
N ALA A 189 4.24 3.57 10.91
CA ALA A 189 3.03 2.79 11.08
C ALA A 189 2.42 3.10 12.44
N HIS A 190 1.13 3.34 12.47
CA HIS A 190 0.38 3.50 13.71
C HIS A 190 -1.03 2.97 13.51
N VAL A 191 -1.57 2.33 14.54
CA VAL A 191 -2.97 1.87 14.52
C VAL A 191 -3.86 3.11 14.50
N CYS A 192 -4.42 3.44 13.33
CA CYS A 192 -5.22 4.62 13.12
C CYS A 192 -6.72 4.32 13.09
N GLY A 193 -7.24 3.25 13.55
CA GLY A 193 -8.65 2.95 13.63
C GLY A 193 -9.55 3.72 12.63
N SER A 194 -10.84 3.67 12.77
CA SER A 194 -11.76 4.32 11.86
C SER A 194 -11.96 5.83 12.15
N ALA A 195 -12.42 6.60 11.16
CA ALA A 195 -12.82 8.00 11.37
C ALA A 195 -14.14 8.12 12.15
N ALA A 196 -15.04 7.15 12.01
CA ALA A 196 -16.25 7.07 12.82
C ALA A 196 -16.00 6.34 14.15
N PRO A 197 -16.78 6.61 15.19
CA PRO A 197 -16.72 5.81 16.42
C PRO A 197 -17.15 4.38 16.14
N GLU A 198 -16.34 3.43 16.57
CA GLU A 198 -16.79 2.04 16.60
C GLU A 198 -17.88 1.89 17.68
N PRO A 199 -19.02 1.28 17.36
CA PRO A 199 -20.09 1.11 18.34
C PRO A 199 -19.56 0.40 19.60
N ASN A 200 -19.68 1.07 20.73
CA ASN A 200 -19.33 0.60 22.09
C ASN A 200 -17.82 0.49 22.42
N MET A 201 -16.92 1.01 21.63
CA MET A 201 -15.47 0.86 21.88
C MET A 201 -14.72 2.17 22.11
N GLU A 202 -15.24 3.32 21.69
CA GLU A 202 -14.51 4.59 21.77
C GLU A 202 -15.48 5.77 21.91
N THR A 203 -15.21 6.65 22.85
CA THR A 203 -15.92 7.92 22.97
C THR A 203 -15.51 8.90 21.87
N GLU A 204 -16.30 9.95 21.63
CA GLU A 204 -15.97 10.99 20.68
C GLU A 204 -14.66 11.71 21.03
N GLU A 205 -14.40 11.91 22.34
CA GLU A 205 -13.17 12.54 22.81
C GLU A 205 -11.94 11.66 22.56
N GLU A 206 -12.03 10.36 22.85
CA GLU A 206 -10.98 9.38 22.59
C GLU A 206 -10.67 9.30 21.08
N ARG A 207 -11.70 9.26 20.24
CA ARG A 207 -11.57 9.29 18.79
C ARG A 207 -10.85 10.55 18.31
N ALA A 208 -11.28 11.74 18.80
CA ALA A 208 -10.65 13.00 18.45
C ALA A 208 -9.19 13.06 18.91
N ALA A 209 -8.87 12.52 20.09
CA ALA A 209 -7.51 12.41 20.58
C ALA A 209 -6.65 11.48 19.70
N ARG A 210 -7.20 10.34 19.31
CA ARG A 210 -6.55 9.40 18.40
C ARG A 210 -6.29 10.02 17.02
N LEU A 211 -7.28 10.70 16.44
CA LEU A 211 -7.09 11.37 15.13
C LEU A 211 -6.04 12.49 15.19
N ARG A 212 -6.00 13.25 16.30
CA ARG A 212 -4.91 14.24 16.52
C ARG A 212 -3.53 13.57 16.58
N HIS A 213 -3.44 12.41 17.23
CA HIS A 213 -2.19 11.65 17.28
C HIS A 213 -1.80 11.11 15.91
N VAL A 214 -2.72 10.54 15.14
CA VAL A 214 -2.51 10.10 13.76
C VAL A 214 -2.03 11.26 12.88
N CYS A 215 -2.67 12.43 13.00
CA CYS A 215 -2.27 13.64 12.29
C CYS A 215 -0.83 14.05 12.62
N ARG A 216 -0.46 14.01 13.89
CA ARG A 216 0.90 14.34 14.35
C ARG A 216 1.95 13.40 13.75
N VAL A 217 1.66 12.09 13.73
CA VAL A 217 2.57 11.08 13.13
C VAL A 217 2.60 11.18 11.61
N MET A 218 1.45 11.37 10.95
CA MET A 218 1.40 11.56 9.50
C MET A 218 2.20 12.78 9.05
N ASN A 219 2.20 13.87 9.84
CA ASN A 219 2.98 15.07 9.56
C ASN A 219 4.49 14.85 9.52
N VAL A 220 5.00 13.78 10.13
CA VAL A 220 6.44 13.44 10.09
C VAL A 220 6.74 12.21 9.26
N SER A 221 5.79 11.78 8.43
CA SER A 221 5.91 10.58 7.61
C SER A 221 6.19 10.94 6.16
N ASP A 222 7.19 10.28 5.54
CA ASP A 222 7.24 10.21 4.08
C ASP A 222 6.15 9.28 3.58
N PHE A 223 6.02 8.14 4.27
CA PHE A 223 4.96 7.16 4.03
C PHE A 223 4.27 6.84 5.36
N TYR A 224 2.96 6.72 5.31
CA TYR A 224 2.16 6.29 6.45
C TYR A 224 1.43 5.02 6.11
N ARG A 225 1.77 3.93 6.79
CA ARG A 225 1.24 2.61 6.52
C ARG A 225 -0.10 2.37 7.22
N THR A 226 -1.06 1.81 6.50
CA THR A 226 -2.28 1.24 7.06
C THR A 226 -1.93 -0.07 7.77
N TYR A 227 -1.53 0.00 9.00
CA TYR A 227 -0.82 -1.00 9.79
C TYR A 227 -1.58 -2.32 10.00
N ASP A 228 -0.89 -3.45 9.87
CA ASP A 228 -1.34 -4.82 10.17
C ASP A 228 -2.73 -5.18 9.65
N CYS A 229 -2.96 -4.87 8.39
CA CYS A 229 -4.15 -5.32 7.68
C CYS A 229 -3.91 -6.76 7.22
N GLY A 230 -4.45 -7.74 7.90
CA GLY A 230 -4.21 -9.14 7.57
C GLY A 230 -5.47 -9.99 7.42
N GLY A 231 -5.36 -11.06 6.66
CA GLY A 231 -6.39 -12.08 6.52
C GLY A 231 -7.70 -11.58 5.90
N ILE A 232 -8.81 -12.13 6.33
CA ILE A 232 -10.16 -11.85 5.79
C ILE A 232 -10.69 -10.45 6.12
N THR A 233 -10.05 -9.72 7.05
CA THR A 233 -10.42 -8.35 7.41
C THR A 233 -9.63 -7.28 6.66
N LEU A 234 -8.79 -7.67 5.71
CA LEU A 234 -7.85 -6.79 5.03
C LEU A 234 -8.53 -5.58 4.39
N ILE A 235 -9.50 -5.79 3.50
CA ILE A 235 -10.18 -4.70 2.79
C ILE A 235 -10.94 -3.77 3.75
N PRO A 236 -11.87 -4.23 4.60
CA PRO A 236 -12.61 -3.31 5.48
C PRO A 236 -11.70 -2.60 6.48
N THR A 237 -10.63 -3.24 6.96
CA THR A 237 -9.65 -2.60 7.84
C THR A 237 -8.90 -1.51 7.10
N THR A 238 -8.43 -1.77 5.88
CA THR A 238 -7.74 -0.78 5.05
C THR A 238 -8.65 0.41 4.74
N VAL A 239 -9.89 0.17 4.30
CA VAL A 239 -10.87 1.24 4.01
C VAL A 239 -11.18 2.07 5.25
N SER A 240 -11.36 1.42 6.41
CA SER A 240 -11.57 2.10 7.70
C SER A 240 -10.39 3.02 8.06
N ARG A 241 -9.16 2.56 7.89
CA ARG A 241 -7.95 3.35 8.19
C ARG A 241 -7.71 4.47 7.17
N LEU A 242 -7.97 4.20 5.90
CA LEU A 242 -7.97 5.25 4.88
C LEU A 242 -8.96 6.38 5.21
N SER A 243 -10.16 6.05 5.70
CA SER A 243 -11.13 7.07 6.10
C SER A 243 -10.59 8.01 7.20
N ALA A 244 -9.85 7.46 8.17
CA ALA A 244 -9.21 8.27 9.21
C ALA A 244 -8.14 9.21 8.62
N LEU A 245 -7.31 8.71 7.71
CA LEU A 245 -6.27 9.50 7.04
C LEU A 245 -6.89 10.62 6.19
N LEU A 246 -7.94 10.32 5.41
CA LEU A 246 -8.64 11.35 4.62
C LEU A 246 -9.27 12.43 5.52
N THR A 247 -9.78 12.06 6.68
CA THR A 247 -10.39 12.99 7.65
C THR A 247 -9.37 13.95 8.27
N ILE A 248 -8.12 13.51 8.50
CA ILE A 248 -7.08 14.38 9.07
C ILE A 248 -6.38 15.26 8.04
N ALA A 249 -6.55 15.00 6.75
CA ALA A 249 -5.85 15.70 5.66
C ALA A 249 -5.89 17.24 5.78
N PRO A 250 -7.01 17.89 6.17
CA PRO A 250 -7.07 19.34 6.33
C PRO A 250 -6.10 19.91 7.38
N ASN A 251 -5.58 19.08 8.28
CA ASN A 251 -4.72 19.48 9.39
C ASN A 251 -3.23 19.14 9.16
N LEU A 252 -2.88 18.68 7.96
CA LEU A 252 -1.49 18.36 7.61
C LEU A 252 -0.73 19.62 7.20
N ASP A 253 0.53 19.72 7.61
CA ASP A 253 1.46 20.74 7.15
C ASP A 253 2.15 20.29 5.86
N GLU A 254 1.66 20.73 4.73
CA GLU A 254 2.18 20.37 3.41
C GLU A 254 3.61 20.90 3.13
N ASN A 255 4.15 21.77 3.99
CA ASN A 255 5.44 22.42 3.77
C ASN A 255 6.56 21.92 4.71
N ASN A 256 6.33 20.85 5.44
CA ASN A 256 7.29 20.35 6.44
C ASN A 256 8.42 19.47 5.86
N GLY A 257 8.43 19.24 4.54
CA GLY A 257 9.43 18.45 3.83
C GLY A 257 9.21 16.93 3.87
N CYS A 258 8.09 16.48 4.42
CA CYS A 258 7.66 15.08 4.36
C CYS A 258 6.79 14.83 3.11
N ARG A 259 6.75 13.59 2.65
CA ARG A 259 6.00 13.23 1.42
C ARG A 259 4.52 13.06 1.64
N HIS A 260 4.09 12.72 2.85
CA HIS A 260 2.69 12.46 3.23
C HIS A 260 1.97 11.45 2.31
N ILE A 261 2.66 10.42 1.87
CA ILE A 261 2.10 9.38 1.00
C ILE A 261 1.52 8.27 1.87
N ILE A 262 0.34 7.78 1.51
CA ILE A 262 -0.26 6.62 2.16
C ILE A 262 0.37 5.35 1.60
N ASN A 263 0.69 4.39 2.46
CA ASN A 263 1.07 3.03 2.09
C ASN A 263 -0.04 2.05 2.48
N VAL A 264 -0.42 1.19 1.54
CA VAL A 264 -1.45 0.16 1.72
C VAL A 264 -0.80 -1.22 1.70
N GLU A 265 -1.10 -2.05 2.68
CA GLU A 265 -0.58 -3.42 2.75
C GLU A 265 -1.41 -4.38 1.90
N ASP A 266 -0.75 -5.15 1.03
CA ASP A 266 -1.26 -6.22 0.16
C ASP A 266 -2.43 -5.86 -0.77
N GLU A 267 -3.18 -4.80 -0.52
CA GLU A 267 -4.32 -4.37 -1.34
C GLU A 267 -3.86 -3.48 -2.50
N VAL A 268 -3.15 -4.07 -3.46
CA VAL A 268 -2.48 -3.37 -4.55
C VAL A 268 -3.44 -2.56 -5.43
N TYR A 269 -4.70 -3.00 -5.59
CA TYR A 269 -5.69 -2.24 -6.36
C TYR A 269 -6.29 -1.07 -5.59
N ILE A 270 -6.35 -1.16 -4.25
CA ILE A 270 -6.65 0.02 -3.42
C ILE A 270 -5.51 1.03 -3.56
N ALA A 271 -4.26 0.59 -3.48
CA ALA A 271 -3.11 1.47 -3.70
C ALA A 271 -3.16 2.14 -5.08
N ALA A 272 -3.40 1.36 -6.14
CA ALA A 272 -3.52 1.87 -7.50
C ALA A 272 -4.63 2.92 -7.66
N ALA A 273 -5.84 2.60 -7.22
CA ALA A 273 -7.00 3.47 -7.37
C ALA A 273 -6.93 4.73 -6.51
N MET A 274 -6.36 4.65 -5.31
CA MET A 274 -6.30 5.76 -4.35
C MET A 274 -5.00 6.58 -4.45
N GLY A 275 -4.09 6.26 -5.38
CA GLY A 275 -2.81 6.95 -5.51
C GLY A 275 -1.93 6.82 -4.27
N ALA A 276 -1.88 5.62 -3.72
CA ALA A 276 -1.05 5.23 -2.59
C ALA A 276 0.09 4.32 -3.05
N THR A 277 1.08 4.07 -2.20
CA THR A 277 2.07 3.01 -2.41
C THR A 277 1.55 1.67 -1.89
N ALA A 278 2.16 0.59 -2.33
CA ALA A 278 1.86 -0.75 -1.83
C ALA A 278 3.04 -1.34 -1.07
N GLY A 279 2.76 -1.80 0.16
CA GLY A 279 3.59 -2.74 0.89
C GLY A 279 3.13 -4.16 0.58
N ILE A 280 3.84 -4.85 -0.30
CA ILE A 280 3.52 -6.24 -0.66
C ILE A 280 4.08 -7.14 0.43
N MET A 281 3.20 -7.63 1.31
CA MET A 281 3.59 -8.40 2.50
C MET A 281 3.72 -9.89 2.20
N ARG A 282 3.07 -10.38 1.15
CA ARG A 282 3.11 -11.78 0.76
C ARG A 282 3.79 -11.91 -0.60
N ASN A 283 4.69 -12.89 -0.71
CA ASN A 283 5.25 -13.23 -2.00
C ASN A 283 4.10 -13.63 -2.94
N PRO A 284 3.96 -12.99 -4.12
CA PRO A 284 2.86 -13.26 -5.06
C PRO A 284 2.75 -14.72 -5.51
N VAL A 285 3.80 -15.51 -5.35
CA VAL A 285 3.80 -16.96 -5.63
C VAL A 285 3.11 -17.76 -4.52
N ASN A 286 3.09 -17.23 -3.29
CA ASN A 286 2.63 -17.96 -2.09
C ASN A 286 1.29 -17.46 -1.52
N GLY A 287 0.60 -16.56 -2.22
CA GLY A 287 -0.68 -15.97 -1.80
C GLY A 287 -0.59 -14.46 -1.59
N GLY A 288 -1.73 -13.82 -1.34
CA GLY A 288 -1.85 -12.36 -1.36
C GLY A 288 -2.21 -11.86 -2.76
N ALA A 289 -1.81 -10.64 -3.11
CA ALA A 289 -1.95 -10.11 -4.46
C ALA A 289 -1.17 -10.98 -5.46
N THR A 290 -1.79 -11.35 -6.57
CA THR A 290 -1.12 -12.12 -7.61
C THR A 290 -0.07 -11.26 -8.31
N TRP A 291 0.91 -11.90 -8.97
CA TRP A 291 1.93 -11.14 -9.71
C TRP A 291 1.32 -10.27 -10.82
N ASN A 292 0.25 -10.74 -11.47
CA ASN A 292 -0.44 -9.94 -12.47
C ASN A 292 -1.15 -8.72 -11.87
N GLU A 293 -1.69 -8.80 -10.65
CA GLU A 293 -2.25 -7.64 -9.95
C GLU A 293 -1.15 -6.64 -9.55
N VAL A 294 -0.02 -7.13 -9.06
CA VAL A 294 1.16 -6.29 -8.77
C VAL A 294 1.64 -5.57 -10.03
N LYS A 295 1.76 -6.26 -11.16
CA LYS A 295 2.13 -5.67 -12.46
C LYS A 295 1.14 -4.59 -12.89
N ARG A 296 -0.15 -4.86 -12.82
CA ARG A 296 -1.20 -3.88 -13.17
C ARG A 296 -1.10 -2.62 -12.32
N MET A 297 -0.87 -2.77 -11.03
CA MET A 297 -0.63 -1.63 -10.14
C MET A 297 0.63 -0.85 -10.54
N LEU A 298 1.78 -1.52 -10.72
CA LEU A 298 3.04 -0.86 -11.06
C LEU A 298 2.95 -0.13 -12.41
N ASN A 299 2.36 -0.76 -13.42
CA ASN A 299 2.13 -0.14 -14.74
C ASN A 299 1.17 1.05 -14.66
N TRP A 300 0.10 0.96 -13.85
CA TRP A 300 -0.78 2.09 -13.60
C TRP A 300 -0.06 3.23 -12.89
N GLN A 301 0.78 2.95 -11.92
CA GLN A 301 1.54 3.99 -11.20
C GLN A 301 2.58 4.71 -12.06
N ARG A 302 2.91 4.22 -13.25
CA ARG A 302 3.68 4.99 -14.23
C ARG A 302 2.85 6.13 -14.86
N ILE A 303 1.52 6.04 -14.78
CA ILE A 303 0.55 7.01 -15.29
C ILE A 303 0.00 7.88 -14.15
N MET A 304 -0.40 7.24 -13.06
CA MET A 304 -0.90 7.85 -11.83
C MET A 304 0.03 7.48 -10.66
N PRO A 305 1.18 8.16 -10.49
CA PRO A 305 2.10 7.86 -9.39
C PRO A 305 1.45 8.10 -8.03
N PRO A 306 1.92 7.43 -6.97
CA PRO A 306 1.50 7.77 -5.61
C PRO A 306 1.71 9.25 -5.32
N PHE A 307 0.75 9.88 -4.62
CA PHE A 307 0.78 11.31 -4.36
C PHE A 307 0.42 11.64 -2.92
N ALA A 308 0.89 12.80 -2.47
CA ALA A 308 0.71 13.28 -1.12
C ALA A 308 -0.77 13.36 -0.70
N LEU A 309 -1.06 13.03 0.54
CA LEU A 309 -2.35 13.30 1.15
C LEU A 309 -2.45 14.82 1.39
N LYS A 310 -3.42 15.45 0.75
CA LYS A 310 -3.68 16.89 0.82
C LYS A 310 -5.17 17.16 1.05
N ASN A 311 -5.49 18.39 1.39
CA ASN A 311 -6.88 18.83 1.54
C ASN A 311 -7.49 19.27 0.20
N ASP A 312 -7.54 18.39 -0.77
CA ASP A 312 -7.96 18.68 -2.15
C ASP A 312 -9.33 18.07 -2.52
N GLY A 313 -10.31 18.16 -1.62
CA GLY A 313 -11.64 17.59 -1.88
C GLY A 313 -11.70 16.08 -1.64
N ASN A 314 -11.14 15.64 -0.52
CA ASN A 314 -11.31 14.28 -0.04
C ASN A 314 -12.69 14.10 0.58
N HIS A 315 -13.32 12.96 0.34
CA HIS A 315 -14.63 12.64 0.89
C HIS A 315 -14.66 11.23 1.48
N VAL A 316 -15.32 11.13 2.63
CA VAL A 316 -15.62 9.88 3.32
C VAL A 316 -17.13 9.75 3.39
N ASP A 317 -17.66 8.59 3.00
CA ASP A 317 -19.10 8.34 3.05
C ASP A 317 -19.61 8.32 4.50
N ASP A 318 -20.77 8.92 4.72
CA ASP A 318 -21.45 8.87 6.01
C ASP A 318 -22.10 7.50 6.29
N GLU A 319 -22.35 6.71 5.25
CA GLU A 319 -22.87 5.36 5.35
C GLU A 319 -21.75 4.36 5.60
N TRP A 320 -21.87 3.62 6.69
CA TRP A 320 -20.89 2.62 7.12
C TRP A 320 -21.45 1.22 7.01
N MET A 321 -20.72 0.36 6.34
CA MET A 321 -21.07 -1.04 6.19
C MET A 321 -20.30 -1.90 7.17
N ARG A 322 -20.97 -2.91 7.72
CA ARG A 322 -20.36 -3.94 8.55
C ARG A 322 -20.11 -5.19 7.70
N ASN A 323 -18.88 -5.70 7.77
CA ASN A 323 -18.56 -7.07 7.37
C ASN A 323 -18.53 -7.97 8.60
N GLU A 324 -19.03 -9.17 8.44
CA GLU A 324 -19.02 -10.21 9.47
C GLU A 324 -18.27 -11.44 8.95
N PHE A 325 -17.32 -11.91 9.73
CA PHE A 325 -16.51 -13.09 9.40
C PHE A 325 -16.62 -14.11 10.51
N VAL A 326 -16.74 -15.39 10.13
CA VAL A 326 -16.67 -16.51 11.05
C VAL A 326 -15.26 -17.06 11.03
N THR A 327 -14.57 -17.03 12.18
CA THR A 327 -13.24 -17.61 12.34
C THR A 327 -13.33 -19.13 12.59
N GLN A 328 -12.18 -19.81 12.57
CA GLN A 328 -12.10 -21.24 12.91
C GLN A 328 -12.63 -21.56 14.31
N ASP A 329 -12.54 -20.63 15.25
CA ASP A 329 -13.04 -20.77 16.62
C ASP A 329 -14.52 -20.38 16.75
N HIS A 330 -15.25 -20.27 15.65
CA HIS A 330 -16.64 -19.80 15.58
C HIS A 330 -16.88 -18.40 16.17
N ALA A 331 -15.83 -17.63 16.42
CA ALA A 331 -15.95 -16.23 16.78
C ALA A 331 -16.33 -15.40 15.55
N VAL A 332 -17.32 -14.52 15.68
CA VAL A 332 -17.69 -13.58 14.62
C VAL A 332 -16.86 -12.32 14.77
N ILE A 333 -15.98 -12.07 13.82
CA ILE A 333 -15.25 -10.81 13.71
C ILE A 333 -16.12 -9.84 12.91
N LYS A 334 -16.37 -8.68 13.49
CA LYS A 334 -17.15 -7.61 12.87
C LYS A 334 -16.24 -6.43 12.56
N GLN A 335 -16.21 -6.02 11.30
CA GLN A 335 -15.40 -4.88 10.84
C GLN A 335 -16.30 -3.91 10.08
N SER A 336 -16.28 -2.64 10.48
CA SER A 336 -17.04 -1.58 9.81
C SER A 336 -16.13 -0.62 9.06
N ALA A 337 -16.58 -0.17 7.90
CA ALA A 337 -15.90 0.84 7.12
C ALA A 337 -16.90 1.66 6.29
N PRO A 338 -16.54 2.90 5.89
CA PRO A 338 -17.39 3.69 4.97
C PRO A 338 -17.58 2.96 3.65
N CYS A 339 -18.76 3.10 3.06
CA CYS A 339 -19.08 2.44 1.79
C CYS A 339 -18.22 2.95 0.64
N ARG A 340 -17.97 4.24 0.63
CA ARG A 340 -17.23 4.95 -0.43
C ARG A 340 -16.16 5.86 0.15
N LEU A 341 -15.03 5.93 -0.54
CA LEU A 341 -13.98 6.92 -0.30
C LEU A 341 -13.58 7.59 -1.60
N SER A 342 -13.26 8.87 -1.56
CA SER A 342 -12.66 9.55 -2.70
C SER A 342 -11.57 10.54 -2.29
N ARG A 343 -10.60 10.71 -3.20
CA ARG A 343 -9.54 11.73 -3.09
C ARG A 343 -9.58 12.67 -4.29
N ASN A 344 -9.57 13.97 -4.03
CA ASN A 344 -9.56 15.04 -5.05
C ASN A 344 -10.72 14.96 -6.04
N MET A 345 -11.83 14.33 -5.67
CA MET A 345 -13.04 14.21 -6.48
C MET A 345 -14.25 13.88 -5.60
N PRO A 346 -15.48 14.15 -6.07
CA PRO A 346 -16.69 13.74 -5.36
C PRO A 346 -16.76 12.23 -5.13
N LEU A 347 -17.54 11.80 -4.14
CA LEU A 347 -17.89 10.39 -3.99
C LEU A 347 -18.58 9.85 -5.27
N ALA A 348 -18.34 8.62 -5.59
CA ALA A 348 -19.08 7.94 -6.65
C ALA A 348 -20.57 7.86 -6.30
N ASP A 349 -21.44 8.08 -7.27
CA ASP A 349 -22.87 7.80 -7.10
C ASP A 349 -23.12 6.29 -7.28
N LEU A 350 -23.98 5.73 -6.43
CA LEU A 350 -24.33 4.32 -6.45
C LEU A 350 -25.82 4.12 -6.64
N SER A 351 -26.18 3.13 -7.46
CA SER A 351 -27.54 2.60 -7.56
C SER A 351 -27.49 1.09 -7.40
N LEU A 352 -28.32 0.55 -6.52
CA LEU A 352 -28.42 -0.87 -6.24
C LEU A 352 -29.71 -1.43 -6.83
N LYS A 353 -29.64 -2.60 -7.44
CA LYS A 353 -30.82 -3.37 -7.78
C LYS A 353 -31.41 -4.01 -6.53
N ILE A 354 -32.70 -4.30 -6.55
CA ILE A 354 -33.40 -4.94 -5.42
C ILE A 354 -32.70 -6.26 -5.06
N GLY A 355 -32.37 -6.42 -3.77
CA GLY A 355 -31.71 -7.62 -3.25
C GLY A 355 -30.19 -7.65 -3.42
N GLN A 356 -29.58 -6.61 -3.97
CA GLN A 356 -28.11 -6.49 -4.02
C GLN A 356 -27.56 -5.81 -2.79
N TYR A 357 -26.34 -6.22 -2.42
CA TYR A 357 -25.54 -5.57 -1.40
C TYR A 357 -24.62 -4.52 -2.03
N GLN A 358 -24.34 -3.45 -1.30
CA GLN A 358 -23.44 -2.41 -1.72
C GLN A 358 -21.98 -2.90 -1.67
N PRO A 359 -21.19 -2.74 -2.75
CA PRO A 359 -19.74 -3.00 -2.74
C PRO A 359 -18.97 -1.88 -2.05
N TRP A 360 -17.68 -2.11 -1.79
CA TRP A 360 -16.73 -1.06 -1.54
C TRP A 360 -16.42 -0.31 -2.83
N VAL A 361 -16.41 1.03 -2.79
CA VAL A 361 -16.05 1.86 -3.95
C VAL A 361 -15.06 2.94 -3.52
N LEU A 362 -13.88 2.93 -4.15
CA LEU A 362 -12.79 3.85 -3.88
C LEU A 362 -12.35 4.51 -5.17
N CYS A 363 -12.18 5.83 -5.17
CA CYS A 363 -11.73 6.55 -6.35
C CYS A 363 -10.85 7.74 -6.00
N ALA A 364 -9.96 8.12 -6.92
CA ALA A 364 -9.13 9.29 -6.77
C ALA A 364 -8.85 9.96 -8.12
N THR A 365 -8.70 11.29 -8.10
CA THR A 365 -8.12 12.05 -9.21
C THR A 365 -6.72 12.50 -8.81
N HIS A 366 -5.73 12.09 -9.58
CA HIS A 366 -4.35 12.54 -9.45
C HIS A 366 -4.18 14.00 -9.90
N PRO A 367 -3.23 14.77 -9.36
CA PRO A 367 -2.95 16.14 -9.82
C PRO A 367 -2.67 16.27 -11.34
N ASN A 368 -2.19 15.21 -12.01
CA ASN A 368 -1.99 15.19 -13.47
C ASN A 368 -3.28 14.91 -14.28
N GLY A 369 -4.43 14.72 -13.61
CA GLY A 369 -5.73 14.46 -14.23
C GLY A 369 -6.09 12.99 -14.38
N ALA A 370 -5.18 12.03 -14.18
CA ALA A 370 -5.50 10.60 -14.21
C ALA A 370 -6.51 10.25 -13.09
N VAL A 371 -7.41 9.31 -13.38
CA VAL A 371 -8.45 8.88 -12.44
C VAL A 371 -8.32 7.39 -12.17
N GLY A 372 -8.26 7.01 -10.89
CA GLY A 372 -8.35 5.60 -10.47
C GLY A 372 -9.71 5.29 -9.87
N VAL A 373 -10.26 4.11 -10.16
CA VAL A 373 -11.47 3.59 -9.54
C VAL A 373 -11.30 2.11 -9.22
N TYR A 374 -11.70 1.73 -8.02
CA TYR A 374 -11.70 0.35 -7.55
C TYR A 374 -13.05 0.01 -6.93
N SER A 375 -13.62 -1.12 -7.32
CA SER A 375 -14.80 -1.66 -6.68
C SER A 375 -14.61 -3.15 -6.39
N THR A 376 -14.90 -3.53 -5.16
CA THR A 376 -14.78 -4.91 -4.70
C THR A 376 -15.95 -5.32 -3.83
N ARG A 377 -16.21 -6.62 -3.84
CA ARG A 377 -17.29 -7.22 -3.07
C ARG A 377 -17.11 -7.05 -1.58
N ARG A 378 -18.23 -7.08 -0.89
CA ARG A 378 -18.28 -7.15 0.58
C ARG A 378 -18.64 -8.58 1.01
N THR A 379 -17.98 -9.06 2.05
CA THR A 379 -18.41 -10.27 2.75
C THR A 379 -19.64 -9.96 3.59
N VAL A 380 -20.73 -10.70 3.41
CA VAL A 380 -21.99 -10.56 4.14
C VAL A 380 -22.34 -11.87 4.86
N PRO A 381 -23.19 -11.86 5.91
CA PRO A 381 -23.55 -13.06 6.65
C PRO A 381 -24.25 -14.13 5.81
N ASP A 382 -24.93 -13.71 4.76
CA ASP A 382 -25.62 -14.59 3.81
C ASP A 382 -24.64 -15.07 2.72
N TRP A 383 -24.05 -16.23 2.93
CA TRP A 383 -23.07 -16.83 2.04
C TRP A 383 -23.61 -17.15 0.64
N GLU A 384 -24.90 -17.31 0.46
CA GLU A 384 -25.53 -17.58 -0.83
C GLU A 384 -25.58 -16.31 -1.68
N ASN A 385 -25.59 -15.13 -1.04
CA ASN A 385 -25.70 -13.82 -1.68
C ASN A 385 -24.52 -12.89 -1.36
N CYS A 386 -23.34 -13.44 -1.09
CA CYS A 386 -22.15 -12.65 -0.70
C CYS A 386 -21.60 -11.73 -1.82
N TRP A 387 -22.20 -11.70 -3.00
CA TRP A 387 -21.78 -10.87 -4.11
C TRP A 387 -22.48 -9.52 -4.07
N ALA A 388 -21.67 -8.48 -3.92
CA ALA A 388 -22.13 -7.11 -3.95
C ALA A 388 -21.76 -6.49 -5.31
N TYR A 389 -22.76 -5.92 -5.98
CA TYR A 389 -22.60 -5.20 -7.24
C TYR A 389 -23.42 -3.92 -7.21
N ALA A 390 -23.01 -2.93 -7.98
CA ALA A 390 -23.75 -1.67 -8.12
C ALA A 390 -23.62 -1.10 -9.53
N ASP A 391 -24.58 -0.28 -9.92
CA ASP A 391 -24.38 0.71 -10.98
C ASP A 391 -23.61 1.89 -10.36
N ILE A 392 -22.40 2.11 -10.83
CA ILE A 392 -21.46 3.10 -10.28
C ILE A 392 -21.31 4.23 -11.30
N THR A 393 -21.41 5.49 -10.84
CA THR A 393 -21.16 6.65 -11.67
C THR A 393 -20.08 7.53 -11.05
N ILE A 394 -19.07 7.89 -11.84
CA ILE A 394 -18.00 8.82 -11.43
C ILE A 394 -17.86 9.97 -12.42
N SER A 395 -17.46 11.14 -11.93
CA SER A 395 -17.17 12.30 -12.77
C SER A 395 -15.66 12.35 -13.10
N VAL A 396 -15.36 12.48 -14.40
CA VAL A 396 -13.98 12.63 -14.92
C VAL A 396 -13.77 14.09 -15.30
N LYS A 397 -12.66 14.70 -14.83
CA LYS A 397 -12.43 16.15 -14.99
C LYS A 397 -12.22 16.58 -16.44
N THR A 398 -11.56 15.76 -17.26
CA THR A 398 -11.28 16.07 -18.66
C THR A 398 -11.41 14.81 -19.54
N VAL A 399 -11.70 14.99 -20.82
CA VAL A 399 -11.80 13.90 -21.80
C VAL A 399 -10.47 13.17 -21.98
N ASP A 400 -9.35 13.88 -21.88
CA ASP A 400 -8.02 13.31 -22.11
C ASP A 400 -7.48 12.54 -20.89
N SER A 401 -8.19 12.57 -19.75
CA SER A 401 -7.79 11.86 -18.54
C SER A 401 -7.78 10.36 -18.76
N PRO A 402 -6.65 9.66 -18.54
CA PRO A 402 -6.66 8.21 -18.46
C PRO A 402 -7.43 7.75 -17.23
N VAL A 403 -8.24 6.70 -17.36
CA VAL A 403 -9.01 6.11 -16.26
C VAL A 403 -8.54 4.69 -16.01
N GLY A 404 -7.95 4.44 -14.82
CA GLY A 404 -7.61 3.10 -14.34
C GLY A 404 -8.79 2.47 -13.62
N ILE A 405 -9.20 1.30 -14.04
CA ILE A 405 -10.39 0.59 -13.56
C ILE A 405 -9.95 -0.75 -13.00
N PHE A 406 -10.26 -0.99 -11.71
CA PHE A 406 -9.82 -2.15 -10.96
C PHE A 406 -10.97 -2.84 -10.25
N GLY A 407 -10.87 -4.17 -10.10
CA GLY A 407 -11.87 -4.98 -9.38
C GLY A 407 -13.05 -5.42 -10.24
N GLU A 408 -14.04 -6.04 -9.59
CA GLU A 408 -15.09 -6.78 -10.30
C GLU A 408 -16.52 -6.44 -9.89
N SER A 409 -16.70 -5.58 -8.88
CA SER A 409 -18.02 -5.39 -8.27
C SER A 409 -18.86 -4.28 -8.94
N TYR A 410 -18.91 -4.32 -10.25
CA TYR A 410 -19.70 -3.41 -11.08
C TYR A 410 -20.85 -4.16 -11.77
N ASP A 411 -22.09 -3.68 -11.66
CA ASP A 411 -23.13 -3.98 -12.64
C ASP A 411 -22.87 -3.16 -13.89
N THR A 412 -22.69 -1.86 -13.69
CA THR A 412 -22.21 -0.92 -14.71
C THR A 412 -21.23 0.08 -14.07
N LEU A 413 -20.33 0.64 -14.89
CA LEU A 413 -19.54 1.82 -14.56
C LEU A 413 -19.81 2.90 -15.59
N THR A 414 -20.38 4.02 -15.17
CA THR A 414 -20.61 5.19 -16.01
C THR A 414 -19.58 6.27 -15.69
N LEU A 415 -18.79 6.65 -16.67
CA LEU A 415 -17.86 7.77 -16.65
C LEU A 415 -18.53 8.99 -17.23
N VAL A 416 -18.71 10.05 -16.45
CA VAL A 416 -19.34 11.32 -16.89
C VAL A 416 -18.25 12.34 -17.18
N TYR A 417 -18.26 12.87 -18.38
CA TYR A 417 -17.30 13.85 -18.89
C TYR A 417 -17.95 15.24 -19.05
N PRO A 418 -17.19 16.33 -18.90
CA PRO A 418 -17.71 17.68 -19.10
C PRO A 418 -17.90 18.05 -20.59
N GLN A 419 -17.35 17.27 -21.52
CA GLN A 419 -17.35 17.51 -22.95
C GLN A 419 -18.06 16.37 -23.70
N ASP A 420 -18.34 16.62 -24.99
CA ASP A 420 -18.91 15.62 -25.89
C ASP A 420 -17.87 14.52 -26.22
N VAL A 421 -18.23 13.27 -25.95
CA VAL A 421 -17.39 12.09 -26.18
C VAL A 421 -17.84 11.24 -27.38
N THR A 422 -18.88 11.64 -28.09
CA THR A 422 -19.48 10.85 -29.17
C THR A 422 -18.56 10.65 -30.38
N GLN A 423 -17.60 11.58 -30.57
CA GLN A 423 -16.65 11.55 -31.68
C GLN A 423 -15.28 10.98 -31.28
N LYS A 424 -15.14 10.53 -30.03
CA LYS A 424 -13.87 9.97 -29.54
C LYS A 424 -13.82 8.45 -29.75
N HIS A 425 -12.65 7.95 -30.09
CA HIS A 425 -12.36 6.53 -30.02
C HIS A 425 -12.12 6.10 -28.59
N VAL A 426 -12.69 4.97 -28.19
CA VAL A 426 -12.53 4.37 -26.86
C VAL A 426 -11.51 3.27 -26.94
N TRP A 427 -10.37 3.48 -26.27
CA TRP A 427 -9.30 2.50 -26.19
C TRP A 427 -9.19 1.92 -24.79
N VAL A 428 -8.95 0.62 -24.71
CA VAL A 428 -8.67 -0.07 -23.44
C VAL A 428 -7.36 -0.85 -23.54
N GLN A 429 -6.66 -0.95 -22.41
CA GLN A 429 -5.45 -1.76 -22.29
C GLN A 429 -5.47 -2.48 -20.94
N ASP A 430 -5.39 -3.82 -20.95
CA ASP A 430 -5.06 -4.57 -19.72
C ASP A 430 -3.70 -4.07 -19.22
N LEU A 431 -3.63 -3.66 -17.98
CA LEU A 431 -2.39 -3.10 -17.41
C LEU A 431 -1.28 -4.14 -17.23
N ALA A 432 -1.55 -5.42 -17.45
CA ALA A 432 -0.53 -6.47 -17.55
C ALA A 432 -0.12 -6.80 -19.00
N ASP A 433 -0.72 -6.15 -20.00
CA ASP A 433 -0.47 -6.33 -21.44
C ASP A 433 0.18 -5.09 -22.05
N ASP A 434 0.96 -5.26 -23.11
CA ASP A 434 1.60 -4.17 -23.87
C ASP A 434 0.75 -3.65 -25.04
N THR A 435 -0.49 -4.16 -25.19
CA THR A 435 -1.34 -3.85 -26.32
C THR A 435 -2.66 -3.22 -25.93
N ALA A 436 -2.93 -2.04 -26.47
CA ALA A 436 -4.23 -1.39 -26.39
C ALA A 436 -5.14 -1.79 -27.55
N TYR A 437 -6.44 -1.80 -27.30
CA TYR A 437 -7.48 -2.21 -28.25
C TYR A 437 -8.55 -1.13 -28.36
N ASP A 438 -9.00 -0.85 -29.60
CA ASP A 438 -10.17 -0.02 -29.85
C ASP A 438 -11.45 -0.84 -29.53
N VAL A 439 -12.26 -0.30 -28.64
CA VAL A 439 -13.53 -0.89 -28.20
C VAL A 439 -14.71 0.05 -28.41
N THR A 440 -14.55 1.03 -29.28
CA THR A 440 -15.50 2.12 -29.55
C THR A 440 -16.91 1.59 -29.81
N ASP A 441 -17.05 0.53 -30.60
CA ASP A 441 -18.35 -0.07 -30.95
C ASP A 441 -18.89 -1.04 -29.89
N GLN A 442 -18.11 -1.33 -28.85
CA GLN A 442 -18.48 -2.27 -27.79
C GLN A 442 -19.07 -1.57 -26.56
N VAL A 443 -18.86 -0.26 -26.41
CA VAL A 443 -19.27 0.50 -25.22
C VAL A 443 -20.46 1.40 -25.49
N GLN A 444 -21.31 1.59 -24.49
CA GLN A 444 -22.45 2.50 -24.60
C GLN A 444 -21.97 3.94 -24.38
N ARG A 445 -22.38 4.84 -25.26
CA ARG A 445 -22.01 6.26 -25.19
C ARG A 445 -23.22 7.16 -25.32
N THR A 446 -23.21 8.24 -24.57
CA THR A 446 -24.08 9.40 -24.77
C THR A 446 -23.21 10.60 -25.10
N LYS A 447 -23.82 11.78 -25.18
CA LYS A 447 -23.06 13.01 -25.46
C LYS A 447 -21.92 13.25 -24.47
N ASN A 448 -22.13 12.97 -23.19
CA ASN A 448 -21.20 13.28 -22.12
C ASN A 448 -20.93 12.10 -21.17
N SER A 449 -21.26 10.89 -21.57
CA SER A 449 -20.97 9.72 -20.75
C SER A 449 -20.58 8.50 -21.57
N LEU A 450 -19.84 7.62 -20.92
CA LEU A 450 -19.47 6.30 -21.38
C LEU A 450 -19.83 5.29 -20.31
N THR A 451 -20.51 4.21 -20.67
CA THR A 451 -20.92 3.15 -19.73
C THR A 451 -20.35 1.81 -20.15
N LEU A 452 -19.69 1.16 -19.18
CA LEU A 452 -19.21 -0.21 -19.25
C LEU A 452 -20.18 -1.13 -18.53
N THR A 453 -20.37 -2.34 -19.06
CA THR A 453 -21.22 -3.39 -18.47
C THR A 453 -20.39 -4.47 -17.80
N ARG A 454 -20.99 -5.25 -16.90
CA ARG A 454 -20.32 -6.28 -16.08
C ARG A 454 -19.37 -7.18 -16.87
N ASP A 455 -19.80 -7.70 -18.01
CA ASP A 455 -19.02 -8.65 -18.79
C ASP A 455 -17.77 -8.05 -19.46
N GLN A 456 -17.73 -6.72 -19.58
CA GLN A 456 -16.60 -6.01 -20.19
C GLN A 456 -15.39 -5.89 -19.27
N PHE A 457 -15.58 -5.89 -17.93
CA PHE A 457 -14.45 -5.78 -17.00
C PHE A 457 -13.49 -6.95 -17.13
N PRO A 458 -13.90 -8.23 -17.05
CA PRO A 458 -12.99 -9.34 -17.29
C PRO A 458 -12.50 -9.40 -18.74
N ALA A 459 -13.33 -9.03 -19.73
CA ALA A 459 -12.94 -9.03 -21.13
C ALA A 459 -11.80 -8.04 -21.43
N PHE A 460 -11.77 -6.90 -20.75
CA PHE A 460 -10.76 -5.85 -20.94
C PHE A 460 -9.56 -5.98 -19.98
N GLY A 461 -9.77 -6.40 -18.73
CA GLY A 461 -8.80 -6.37 -17.67
C GLY A 461 -8.22 -7.73 -17.23
N LEU A 462 -8.56 -8.83 -17.92
CA LEU A 462 -7.99 -10.18 -17.68
C LEU A 462 -7.47 -10.82 -18.97
N ARG A 463 -6.93 -10.04 -19.89
CA ARG A 463 -6.36 -10.56 -21.14
C ARG A 463 -5.06 -11.32 -20.89
N VAL A 464 -4.30 -10.87 -19.92
CA VAL A 464 -3.13 -11.58 -19.41
C VAL A 464 -3.50 -12.25 -18.08
N LYS A 465 -3.68 -13.55 -18.12
CA LYS A 465 -4.05 -14.36 -16.96
C LYS A 465 -3.44 -15.75 -17.09
N ALA A 466 -2.77 -16.24 -16.04
CA ALA A 466 -2.35 -17.61 -15.95
C ALA A 466 -3.56 -18.53 -15.65
N GLU A 467 -3.48 -19.82 -15.99
CA GLU A 467 -4.61 -20.77 -15.89
C GLU A 467 -5.22 -20.84 -14.48
N ASN A 468 -4.42 -20.72 -13.43
CA ASN A 468 -4.88 -20.77 -12.03
C ASN A 468 -4.73 -19.42 -11.31
N ASP A 469 -4.63 -18.32 -12.05
CA ASP A 469 -4.50 -16.98 -11.49
C ASP A 469 -5.89 -16.46 -11.08
N ALA A 470 -6.07 -16.24 -9.79
CA ALA A 470 -7.30 -15.69 -9.20
C ALA A 470 -7.37 -14.16 -9.26
N CYS A 471 -6.55 -13.52 -10.10
CA CYS A 471 -6.49 -12.05 -10.17
C CYS A 471 -7.82 -11.44 -10.60
N MET A 472 -8.11 -10.27 -10.03
CA MET A 472 -9.21 -9.41 -10.46
C MET A 472 -8.82 -8.59 -11.70
N PRO A 473 -9.83 -8.12 -12.48
CA PRO A 473 -9.58 -7.22 -13.61
C PRO A 473 -8.86 -5.95 -13.23
N GLY A 474 -7.96 -5.48 -14.11
CA GLY A 474 -7.29 -4.19 -13.98
C GLY A 474 -6.86 -3.68 -15.35
N PHE A 475 -7.49 -2.59 -15.82
CA PHE A 475 -7.22 -2.01 -17.14
C PHE A 475 -7.29 -0.49 -17.12
N MET A 476 -6.71 0.10 -18.14
CA MET A 476 -6.80 1.53 -18.41
C MET A 476 -7.76 1.78 -19.57
N LEU A 477 -8.56 2.84 -19.47
CA LEU A 477 -9.40 3.39 -20.53
C LEU A 477 -8.90 4.76 -20.93
N ARG A 478 -8.84 5.05 -22.23
CA ARG A 478 -8.53 6.37 -22.80
C ARG A 478 -9.50 6.71 -23.92
N LEU A 479 -9.80 8.00 -24.06
CA LEU A 479 -10.51 8.58 -25.17
C LEU A 479 -9.51 9.31 -26.06
N LEU A 480 -9.52 9.02 -27.36
CA LEU A 480 -8.61 9.65 -28.33
C LEU A 480 -9.42 10.25 -29.50
N ASP A 481 -8.85 11.26 -30.16
CA ASP A 481 -9.31 11.73 -31.47
C ASP A 481 -8.90 10.74 -32.59
N ASP A 482 -9.50 10.87 -33.75
CA ASP A 482 -9.15 10.15 -34.98
C ASP A 482 -7.67 10.37 -35.38
#